data_6ea8c09466d5b08aecb4534a92e607c2
#
_entry.id   6ea8c09466d5b08aecb4534a92e607c2
#
_cell.length_a   1.000
_cell.length_b   1.000
_cell.length_c   1.000
_cell.angle_alpha   90.00
_cell.angle_beta   90.00
_cell.angle_gamma   90.00
#
_symmetry.space_group_name_H-M   'P 1'
#
loop_
_entity.id
_entity.type
_entity.pdbx_description
1 polymer ?
#
loop_
_entity_poly.entity_id
_entity_poly.type
_entity_poly.pdbx_seq_one_letter_code
_entity_poly.pdbx_strand_id
1 'polypeptide(L)'
;MSKQIKGTSFASKKEKNAAGSRTVVHLPNSDAQNDAVPSFGAVLRKYRNKNEMSQPELAEIMGISRNTITNWENDKCRPEVDSIRTLCSMLGIPLYELFGLSNDSMPSPHENVILSQYRQLSRVGQKVIDKTIHSMLEEEIDARDRYLEESYDLVPLESTPSAAGPGCDFVDLPPEYVFVKKTGYNESSDALIRVSGASMEPAFYDGDLVCVRYTQDVTDGDIVICSTADGAVIKQLMNHRLYSLNRALPYGDKNEDDHVTVVGKVLGKVSVRDLANEEDIPVLEVVKAADVRAFKQKYGLL
;
A
#
# COMPACT_ATOMS: atom_id res chain seq x y z
N MET A 1 -18.65 24.93 -34.34
CA MET A 1 -19.12 25.62 -33.12
C MET A 1 -18.56 24.87 -31.92
N SER A 2 -17.44 25.35 -31.40
CA SER A 2 -16.68 24.80 -30.30
C SER A 2 -17.21 25.32 -28.99
N LYS A 3 -17.52 24.47 -28.01
CA LYS A 3 -17.74 24.91 -26.64
C LYS A 3 -16.55 24.51 -25.78
N GLN A 4 -15.81 25.54 -25.35
CA GLN A 4 -14.77 25.45 -24.32
C GLN A 4 -15.39 25.18 -22.95
N ILE A 5 -14.80 24.27 -22.21
CA ILE A 5 -15.07 24.06 -20.79
C ILE A 5 -13.94 24.76 -20.03
N LYS A 6 -14.31 25.77 -19.24
CA LYS A 6 -13.42 26.55 -18.38
C LYS A 6 -13.00 25.71 -17.18
N GLY A 7 -11.69 25.59 -17.00
CA GLY A 7 -11.10 25.07 -15.79
C GLY A 7 -11.22 26.06 -14.63
N THR A 8 -11.70 25.61 -13.49
CA THR A 8 -11.67 26.34 -12.22
C THR A 8 -10.35 26.03 -11.49
N SER A 9 -9.51 27.06 -11.44
CA SER A 9 -8.30 27.12 -10.65
C SER A 9 -8.67 27.22 -9.16
N PHE A 10 -8.25 26.25 -8.34
CA PHE A 10 -8.24 26.39 -6.89
C PHE A 10 -6.89 27.00 -6.48
N ALA A 11 -6.92 28.26 -6.11
CA ALA A 11 -5.79 28.97 -5.50
C ALA A 11 -5.67 28.52 -4.04
N SER A 12 -4.55 27.90 -3.69
CA SER A 12 -4.20 27.59 -2.31
C SER A 12 -3.72 28.86 -1.60
N LYS A 13 -4.45 29.27 -0.57
CA LYS A 13 -4.05 30.31 0.37
C LYS A 13 -3.02 29.72 1.33
N LYS A 14 -1.77 30.20 1.21
CA LYS A 14 -0.72 29.95 2.22
C LYS A 14 -1.04 30.77 3.47
N GLU A 15 -1.47 30.14 4.53
CA GLU A 15 -1.35 30.69 5.88
C GLU A 15 -0.08 30.14 6.56
N LYS A 16 0.81 31.09 6.88
CA LYS A 16 1.97 30.83 7.73
C LYS A 16 1.48 30.76 9.17
N ASN A 17 1.57 29.59 9.81
CA ASN A 17 1.61 29.51 11.25
C ASN A 17 2.85 28.72 11.67
N ALA A 18 3.73 29.45 12.36
CA ALA A 18 4.86 28.90 13.08
C ALA A 18 4.33 28.27 14.37
N ALA A 19 4.86 27.11 14.67
CA ALA A 19 4.89 26.31 15.88
C ALA A 19 4.32 24.91 15.63
N GLY A 20 5.21 23.93 15.82
CA GLY A 20 5.00 22.51 15.53
C GLY A 20 3.69 21.92 16.06
N SER A 21 2.73 21.84 15.19
CA SER A 21 1.58 20.96 15.35
C SER A 21 1.87 19.71 14.51
N ARG A 22 2.36 18.67 15.18
CA ARG A 22 2.35 17.31 14.59
C ARG A 22 0.90 16.98 14.29
N THR A 23 0.62 16.82 13.05
CA THR A 23 -0.68 16.37 12.55
C THR A 23 -0.96 15.01 13.18
N VAL A 24 -2.05 14.91 13.93
CA VAL A 24 -2.60 13.63 14.37
C VAL A 24 -2.83 12.82 13.11
N VAL A 25 -2.06 11.76 12.95
CA VAL A 25 -2.25 10.81 11.86
C VAL A 25 -3.61 10.15 12.11
N HIS A 26 -4.61 10.51 11.32
CA HIS A 26 -5.76 9.65 11.13
C HIS A 26 -5.21 8.34 10.60
N LEU A 27 -5.36 7.27 11.38
CA LEU A 27 -5.16 5.91 10.89
C LEU A 27 -6.03 5.79 9.62
N PRO A 28 -5.46 5.45 8.46
CA PRO A 28 -6.26 5.20 7.29
C PRO A 28 -7.16 4.02 7.62
N ASN A 29 -8.46 4.19 7.46
CA ASN A 29 -9.38 3.08 7.44
C ASN A 29 -8.87 2.09 6.40
N SER A 30 -8.46 0.92 6.88
CA SER A 30 -8.17 -0.22 6.04
C SER A 30 -9.32 -0.46 5.08
N ASP A 31 -9.00 -0.56 3.80
CA ASP A 31 -9.80 -1.17 2.75
C ASP A 31 -11.28 -0.74 2.70
N ALA A 32 -11.52 0.43 2.17
CA ALA A 32 -12.77 0.69 1.48
C ALA A 32 -12.81 -0.20 0.22
N GLN A 33 -13.01 -1.50 0.42
CA GLN A 33 -13.68 -2.29 -0.60
C GLN A 33 -14.95 -1.53 -0.94
N ASN A 34 -15.16 -1.29 -2.20
CA ASN A 34 -16.27 -0.55 -2.79
C ASN A 34 -17.56 -1.37 -2.67
N ASP A 35 -17.92 -1.77 -1.46
CA ASP A 35 -19.21 -2.34 -1.11
C ASP A 35 -20.18 -1.19 -1.01
N ALA A 36 -20.97 -1.03 -2.07
CA ALA A 36 -22.03 -0.04 -2.13
C ALA A 36 -22.87 -0.15 -0.84
N VAL A 37 -22.90 0.93 -0.06
CA VAL A 37 -23.69 1.01 1.19
C VAL A 37 -25.09 0.50 0.90
N PRO A 38 -25.56 -0.56 1.60
CA PRO A 38 -26.85 -1.16 1.30
C PRO A 38 -27.97 -0.13 1.51
N SER A 39 -28.90 -0.09 0.57
CA SER A 39 -30.02 0.84 0.66
C SER A 39 -30.93 0.48 1.84
N PHE A 40 -31.71 1.45 2.34
CA PHE A 40 -32.70 1.25 3.39
C PHE A 40 -33.60 0.04 3.10
N GLY A 41 -34.13 -0.05 1.89
CA GLY A 41 -35.01 -1.13 1.49
C GLY A 41 -34.32 -2.49 1.46
N ALA A 42 -33.05 -2.53 1.08
CA ALA A 42 -32.24 -3.75 1.11
C ALA A 42 -32.03 -4.24 2.56
N VAL A 43 -31.70 -3.33 3.48
CA VAL A 43 -31.55 -3.66 4.92
C VAL A 43 -32.87 -4.13 5.51
N LEU A 44 -33.97 -3.43 5.26
CA LEU A 44 -35.29 -3.83 5.73
C LEU A 44 -35.65 -5.24 5.25
N ARG A 45 -35.49 -5.52 3.96
CA ARG A 45 -35.72 -6.85 3.37
C ARG A 45 -34.85 -7.93 3.99
N LYS A 46 -33.56 -7.65 4.22
CA LYS A 46 -32.62 -8.56 4.88
C LYS A 46 -33.12 -8.98 6.26
N TYR A 47 -33.51 -8.01 7.10
CA TYR A 47 -33.92 -8.29 8.46
C TYR A 47 -35.32 -8.90 8.54
N ARG A 48 -36.25 -8.53 7.65
CA ARG A 48 -37.54 -9.21 7.55
C ARG A 48 -37.36 -10.69 7.20
N ASN A 49 -36.54 -11.00 6.20
CA ASN A 49 -36.24 -12.38 5.84
C ASN A 49 -35.52 -13.14 6.95
N LYS A 50 -34.60 -12.48 7.68
CA LYS A 50 -33.92 -13.08 8.84
C LYS A 50 -34.88 -13.49 9.96
N ASN A 51 -35.99 -12.75 10.09
CA ASN A 51 -37.08 -13.08 11.04
C ASN A 51 -38.15 -13.98 10.41
N GLU A 52 -37.88 -14.55 9.23
CA GLU A 52 -38.79 -15.47 8.51
C GLU A 52 -40.19 -14.87 8.22
N MET A 53 -40.29 -13.55 8.17
CA MET A 53 -41.55 -12.84 7.93
C MET A 53 -41.79 -12.60 6.45
N SER A 54 -43.03 -12.77 5.98
CA SER A 54 -43.46 -12.30 4.67
C SER A 54 -43.82 -10.80 4.70
N GLN A 55 -43.85 -10.16 3.52
CA GLN A 55 -44.33 -8.76 3.44
C GLN A 55 -45.75 -8.54 3.95
N PRO A 56 -46.75 -9.42 3.69
CA PRO A 56 -48.07 -9.32 4.28
C PRO A 56 -48.08 -9.37 5.81
N GLU A 57 -47.34 -10.32 6.42
CA GLU A 57 -47.26 -10.46 7.88
C GLU A 57 -46.66 -9.21 8.54
N LEU A 58 -45.56 -8.69 7.95
CA LEU A 58 -44.98 -7.45 8.45
C LEU A 58 -45.96 -6.27 8.33
N ALA A 59 -46.70 -6.19 7.22
CA ALA A 59 -47.71 -5.15 7.01
C ALA A 59 -48.86 -5.24 8.02
N GLU A 60 -49.35 -6.44 8.32
CA GLU A 60 -50.37 -6.69 9.29
C GLU A 60 -49.96 -6.24 10.71
N ILE A 61 -48.74 -6.64 11.13
CA ILE A 61 -48.21 -6.26 12.45
C ILE A 61 -48.02 -4.74 12.55
N MET A 62 -47.57 -4.11 11.47
CA MET A 62 -47.37 -2.65 11.41
C MET A 62 -48.69 -1.87 11.24
N GLY A 63 -49.85 -2.53 10.99
CA GLY A 63 -51.09 -1.89 10.72
C GLY A 63 -51.14 -1.06 9.42
N ILE A 64 -50.37 -1.46 8.41
CA ILE A 64 -50.23 -0.75 7.13
C ILE A 64 -50.50 -1.70 5.95
N SER A 65 -50.54 -1.16 4.73
CA SER A 65 -50.77 -1.99 3.55
C SER A 65 -49.47 -2.73 3.15
N ARG A 66 -49.62 -3.94 2.58
CA ARG A 66 -48.51 -4.69 1.95
C ARG A 66 -47.77 -3.83 0.91
N ASN A 67 -48.49 -3.01 0.17
CA ASN A 67 -47.94 -2.15 -0.85
C ASN A 67 -46.98 -1.11 -0.24
N THR A 68 -47.26 -0.63 0.97
CA THR A 68 -46.37 0.27 1.71
C THR A 68 -45.02 -0.40 2.02
N ILE A 69 -45.06 -1.65 2.54
CA ILE A 69 -43.84 -2.43 2.79
C ILE A 69 -43.03 -2.65 1.49
N THR A 70 -43.75 -3.02 0.41
CA THR A 70 -43.11 -3.22 -0.92
C THR A 70 -42.41 -1.95 -1.40
N ASN A 71 -43.02 -0.78 -1.20
CA ASN A 71 -42.46 0.51 -1.59
C ASN A 71 -41.25 0.88 -0.72
N TRP A 72 -41.26 0.59 0.57
CA TRP A 72 -40.10 0.78 1.45
C TRP A 72 -38.92 -0.13 1.06
N GLU A 73 -39.20 -1.41 0.80
CA GLU A 73 -38.15 -2.38 0.40
C GLU A 73 -37.58 -2.14 -0.99
N ASN A 74 -38.26 -1.39 -1.84
CA ASN A 74 -37.79 -0.98 -3.16
C ASN A 74 -37.32 0.47 -3.21
N ASP A 75 -37.13 1.11 -2.05
CA ASP A 75 -36.67 2.49 -1.89
C ASP A 75 -37.50 3.55 -2.65
N LYS A 76 -38.77 3.23 -2.95
CA LYS A 76 -39.68 4.16 -3.62
C LYS A 76 -40.16 5.28 -2.70
N CYS A 77 -40.28 4.99 -1.41
CA CYS A 77 -40.53 5.97 -0.37
C CYS A 77 -39.88 5.54 0.94
N ARG A 78 -39.74 6.45 1.87
CA ARG A 78 -39.22 6.21 3.22
C ARG A 78 -40.35 6.18 4.24
N PRO A 79 -40.24 5.31 5.29
CA PRO A 79 -41.18 5.38 6.42
C PRO A 79 -40.94 6.63 7.26
N GLU A 80 -41.96 7.02 8.01
CA GLU A 80 -41.84 8.05 9.03
C GLU A 80 -40.98 7.56 10.20
N VAL A 81 -40.42 8.50 10.98
CA VAL A 81 -39.49 8.21 12.09
C VAL A 81 -40.07 7.22 13.10
N ASP A 82 -41.35 7.32 13.42
CA ASP A 82 -42.01 6.40 14.37
C ASP A 82 -42.14 4.98 13.80
N SER A 83 -42.38 4.87 12.49
CA SER A 83 -42.35 3.58 11.80
C SER A 83 -40.94 2.98 11.76
N ILE A 84 -39.90 3.80 11.59
CA ILE A 84 -38.49 3.34 11.65
C ILE A 84 -38.18 2.79 13.04
N ARG A 85 -38.57 3.49 14.11
CA ARG A 85 -38.39 3.02 15.49
C ARG A 85 -39.05 1.66 15.70
N THR A 86 -40.28 1.51 15.25
CA THR A 86 -41.03 0.26 15.36
C THR A 86 -40.35 -0.87 14.60
N LEU A 87 -39.91 -0.64 13.36
CA LEU A 87 -39.20 -1.61 12.54
C LEU A 87 -37.89 -2.05 13.21
N CYS A 88 -37.06 -1.09 13.70
CA CYS A 88 -35.85 -1.40 14.40
C CYS A 88 -36.06 -2.25 15.65
N SER A 89 -37.04 -1.89 16.45
CA SER A 89 -37.37 -2.61 17.70
C SER A 89 -37.89 -4.02 17.42
N MET A 90 -38.76 -4.16 16.43
CA MET A 90 -39.46 -5.42 16.14
C MET A 90 -38.56 -6.42 15.37
N LEU A 91 -37.84 -5.95 14.37
CA LEU A 91 -37.00 -6.80 13.54
C LEU A 91 -35.56 -6.93 14.05
N GLY A 92 -35.23 -6.21 15.14
CA GLY A 92 -33.84 -6.18 15.67
C GLY A 92 -32.85 -5.53 14.70
N ILE A 93 -33.29 -4.52 13.93
CA ILE A 93 -32.44 -3.81 12.99
C ILE A 93 -31.58 -2.80 13.75
N PRO A 94 -30.24 -2.92 13.73
CA PRO A 94 -29.38 -1.88 14.28
C PRO A 94 -29.56 -0.57 13.50
N LEU A 95 -29.77 0.53 14.21
CA LEU A 95 -30.04 1.83 13.59
C LEU A 95 -28.91 2.28 12.67
N TYR A 96 -27.66 2.02 13.05
CA TYR A 96 -26.49 2.34 12.24
C TYR A 96 -26.50 1.62 10.89
N GLU A 97 -26.86 0.33 10.85
CA GLU A 97 -26.94 -0.45 9.60
C GLU A 97 -28.07 0.07 8.69
N LEU A 98 -29.20 0.47 9.29
CA LEU A 98 -30.33 1.02 8.55
C LEU A 98 -30.01 2.35 7.84
N PHE A 99 -29.08 3.13 8.42
CA PHE A 99 -28.61 4.39 7.85
C PHE A 99 -27.27 4.27 7.09
N GLY A 100 -26.79 3.04 6.90
CA GLY A 100 -25.56 2.79 6.14
C GLY A 100 -24.30 3.27 6.85
N LEU A 101 -24.33 3.39 8.17
CA LEU A 101 -23.16 3.67 8.97
C LEU A 101 -22.37 2.36 9.16
N SER A 102 -21.06 2.40 9.00
CA SER A 102 -20.22 1.21 9.24
C SER A 102 -20.26 0.80 10.72
N ASN A 103 -20.19 -0.49 10.97
CA ASN A 103 -20.12 -1.03 12.33
C ASN A 103 -18.85 -0.54 13.06
N ASP A 104 -17.81 -0.17 12.31
CA ASP A 104 -16.55 0.36 12.82
C ASP A 104 -16.70 1.75 13.46
N SER A 105 -17.83 2.44 13.18
CA SER A 105 -18.18 3.72 13.82
C SER A 105 -18.81 3.55 15.20
N MET A 106 -19.16 2.32 15.60
CA MET A 106 -19.80 2.05 16.87
C MET A 106 -18.81 1.40 17.83
N PRO A 107 -18.69 1.92 19.06
CA PRO A 107 -17.82 1.32 20.05
C PRO A 107 -18.19 -0.15 20.31
N SER A 108 -17.20 -1.01 20.31
CA SER A 108 -17.34 -2.42 20.71
C SER A 108 -17.89 -2.55 22.15
N PRO A 109 -18.37 -3.72 22.58
CA PRO A 109 -18.80 -3.93 23.97
C PRO A 109 -17.72 -3.58 24.99
N HIS A 110 -16.44 -3.85 24.67
CA HIS A 110 -15.30 -3.52 25.53
C HIS A 110 -15.07 -2.00 25.59
N GLU A 111 -15.08 -1.31 24.46
CA GLU A 111 -14.94 0.14 24.40
C GLU A 111 -16.08 0.85 25.12
N ASN A 112 -17.31 0.33 25.03
CA ASN A 112 -18.45 0.86 25.78
C ASN A 112 -18.25 0.80 27.30
N VAL A 113 -17.63 -0.28 27.81
CA VAL A 113 -17.25 -0.38 29.23
C VAL A 113 -16.21 0.69 29.58
N ILE A 114 -15.16 0.84 28.79
CA ILE A 114 -14.14 1.87 29.00
C ILE A 114 -14.76 3.26 28.99
N LEU A 115 -15.58 3.57 27.99
CA LEU A 115 -16.27 4.86 27.88
C LEU A 115 -17.19 5.12 29.09
N SER A 116 -17.89 4.10 29.60
CA SER A 116 -18.75 4.23 30.77
C SER A 116 -17.92 4.54 32.03
N GLN A 117 -16.79 3.89 32.20
CA GLN A 117 -15.85 4.14 33.31
C GLN A 117 -15.23 5.53 33.20
N TYR A 118 -14.76 5.92 32.02
CA TYR A 118 -14.20 7.25 31.74
C TYR A 118 -15.20 8.37 32.09
N ARG A 119 -16.47 8.21 31.74
CA ARG A 119 -17.55 9.17 32.05
C ARG A 119 -17.83 9.32 33.56
N GLN A 120 -17.51 8.31 34.35
CA GLN A 120 -17.67 8.35 35.82
C GLN A 120 -16.52 9.05 36.53
N LEU A 121 -15.38 9.26 35.85
CA LEU A 121 -14.25 9.96 36.41
C LEU A 121 -14.55 11.45 36.61
N SER A 122 -13.91 12.03 37.64
CA SER A 122 -13.87 13.49 37.78
C SER A 122 -13.13 14.13 36.59
N ARG A 123 -13.35 15.43 36.35
CA ARG A 123 -12.62 16.17 35.29
C ARG A 123 -11.09 16.07 35.44
N VAL A 124 -10.58 15.94 36.65
CA VAL A 124 -9.15 15.75 36.89
C VAL A 124 -8.73 14.35 36.46
N GLY A 125 -9.51 13.31 36.81
CA GLY A 125 -9.27 11.94 36.39
C GLY A 125 -9.30 11.77 34.87
N GLN A 126 -10.27 12.38 34.20
CA GLN A 126 -10.35 12.37 32.72
C GLN A 126 -9.10 12.99 32.10
N LYS A 127 -8.65 14.17 32.60
CA LYS A 127 -7.41 14.79 32.10
C LYS A 127 -6.14 13.92 32.30
N VAL A 128 -6.11 13.14 33.38
CA VAL A 128 -4.98 12.21 33.60
C VAL A 128 -5.02 11.09 32.57
N ILE A 129 -6.20 10.49 32.36
CA ILE A 129 -6.37 9.43 31.33
C ILE A 129 -6.03 9.96 29.93
N ASP A 130 -6.55 11.14 29.56
CA ASP A 130 -6.28 11.77 28.25
C ASP A 130 -4.77 11.94 28.02
N LYS A 131 -4.05 12.46 29.04
CA LYS A 131 -2.60 12.61 28.94
C LYS A 131 -1.87 11.28 28.85
N THR A 132 -2.32 10.28 29.62
CA THR A 132 -1.70 8.95 29.61
C THR A 132 -1.88 8.28 28.24
N ILE A 133 -3.09 8.30 27.70
CA ILE A 133 -3.34 7.75 26.36
C ILE A 133 -2.48 8.47 25.32
N HIS A 134 -2.42 9.80 25.36
CA HIS A 134 -1.63 10.58 24.41
C HIS A 134 -0.13 10.23 24.51
N SER A 135 0.41 10.17 25.72
CA SER A 135 1.83 9.81 25.93
C SER A 135 2.14 8.38 25.47
N MET A 136 1.24 7.43 25.71
CA MET A 136 1.42 6.04 25.25
C MET A 136 1.39 5.94 23.72
N LEU A 137 0.46 6.65 23.07
CA LEU A 137 0.39 6.68 21.61
C LEU A 137 1.64 7.33 20.99
N GLU A 138 2.13 8.42 21.57
CA GLU A 138 3.39 9.05 21.11
C GLU A 138 4.57 8.08 21.23
N GLU A 139 4.67 7.37 22.37
CA GLU A 139 5.75 6.39 22.58
C GLU A 139 5.69 5.22 21.61
N GLU A 140 4.49 4.72 21.29
CA GLU A 140 4.29 3.66 20.30
C GLU A 140 4.66 4.11 18.87
N ILE A 141 4.29 5.35 18.52
CA ILE A 141 4.67 5.96 17.23
C ILE A 141 6.19 6.12 17.16
N ASP A 142 6.81 6.70 18.16
CA ASP A 142 8.26 6.89 18.21
C ASP A 142 9.03 5.55 18.20
N ALA A 143 8.48 4.50 18.82
CA ALA A 143 9.05 3.16 18.78
C ALA A 143 8.96 2.54 17.38
N ARG A 144 7.82 2.71 16.70
CA ARG A 144 7.63 2.27 15.31
C ARG A 144 8.58 3.01 14.36
N ASP A 145 8.66 4.32 14.49
CA ASP A 145 9.50 5.17 13.64
C ASP A 145 10.97 4.77 13.78
N ARG A 146 11.46 4.55 15.01
CA ARG A 146 12.82 4.05 15.27
C ARG A 146 13.04 2.67 14.67
N TYR A 147 12.08 1.75 14.85
CA TYR A 147 12.18 0.42 14.25
C TYR A 147 12.32 0.49 12.73
N LEU A 148 11.50 1.32 12.06
CA LEU A 148 11.54 1.49 10.61
C LEU A 148 12.87 2.13 10.18
N GLU A 149 13.35 3.17 10.88
CA GLU A 149 14.60 3.84 10.58
C GLU A 149 15.82 2.89 10.69
N GLU A 150 15.83 2.05 11.73
CA GLU A 150 16.92 1.11 11.99
C GLU A 150 16.87 -0.11 11.06
N SER A 151 15.66 -0.58 10.73
CA SER A 151 15.45 -1.85 10.03
C SER A 151 15.50 -1.76 8.51
N TYR A 152 15.31 -0.58 7.93
CA TYR A 152 15.24 -0.42 6.47
C TYR A 152 16.35 0.51 5.96
N ASP A 153 16.81 0.21 4.74
CA ASP A 153 17.65 1.12 3.95
C ASP A 153 16.95 1.52 2.67
N LEU A 154 17.27 2.74 2.20
CA LEU A 154 16.90 3.21 0.89
C LEU A 154 17.92 2.66 -0.12
N VAL A 155 17.44 1.86 -1.10
CA VAL A 155 18.28 1.28 -2.14
C VAL A 155 17.77 1.75 -3.50
N PRO A 156 18.67 2.23 -4.39
CA PRO A 156 18.31 2.56 -5.76
C PRO A 156 17.74 1.34 -6.48
N LEU A 157 16.63 1.53 -7.19
CA LEU A 157 16.10 0.57 -8.15
C LEU A 157 16.46 1.03 -9.55
N GLU A 158 17.48 0.38 -10.12
CA GLU A 158 17.94 0.70 -11.46
C GLU A 158 17.16 -0.10 -12.50
N SER A 159 16.72 0.58 -13.53
CA SER A 159 16.19 -0.08 -14.71
C SER A 159 17.36 -0.68 -15.47
N THR A 160 17.42 -2.01 -15.62
CA THR A 160 18.30 -2.57 -16.64
C THR A 160 17.89 -1.97 -17.97
N PRO A 161 18.81 -1.41 -18.76
CA PRO A 161 18.52 -1.13 -20.14
C PRO A 161 18.03 -2.44 -20.74
N SER A 162 16.74 -2.52 -21.00
CA SER A 162 16.16 -3.66 -21.70
C SER A 162 17.02 -3.91 -22.93
N ALA A 163 17.26 -5.16 -23.29
CA ALA A 163 17.85 -5.54 -24.56
C ALA A 163 16.88 -5.12 -25.68
N ALA A 164 16.76 -3.83 -25.88
CA ALA A 164 16.06 -3.22 -26.97
C ALA A 164 17.01 -3.29 -28.16
N GLY A 165 16.54 -3.90 -29.23
CA GLY A 165 17.30 -4.09 -30.44
C GLY A 165 17.93 -2.78 -30.96
N PRO A 166 18.81 -2.84 -31.97
CA PRO A 166 19.54 -1.69 -32.46
C PRO A 166 18.56 -0.59 -32.92
N GLY A 167 18.60 0.57 -32.22
CA GLY A 167 17.78 1.74 -32.54
C GLY A 167 16.89 2.24 -31.42
N CYS A 168 16.91 1.68 -30.22
CA CYS A 168 16.24 2.29 -29.07
C CYS A 168 17.18 3.28 -28.40
N ASP A 169 16.85 4.56 -28.46
CA ASP A 169 17.46 5.59 -27.64
C ASP A 169 17.26 5.19 -26.17
N PHE A 170 18.38 5.12 -25.44
CA PHE A 170 18.35 4.92 -23.99
C PHE A 170 17.64 6.14 -23.39
N VAL A 171 16.38 5.98 -23.03
CA VAL A 171 15.74 6.93 -22.14
C VAL A 171 16.37 6.66 -20.78
N ASP A 172 17.34 7.48 -20.39
CA ASP A 172 17.86 7.53 -19.03
C ASP A 172 16.71 7.98 -18.10
N LEU A 173 15.83 7.01 -17.77
CA LEU A 173 14.86 7.25 -16.72
C LEU A 173 15.64 7.35 -15.42
N PRO A 174 15.42 8.38 -14.64
CA PRO A 174 16.04 8.47 -13.33
C PRO A 174 15.68 7.23 -12.53
N PRO A 175 16.64 6.63 -11.81
CA PRO A 175 16.35 5.46 -11.01
C PRO A 175 15.28 5.80 -9.95
N GLU A 176 14.43 4.84 -9.70
CA GLU A 176 13.53 4.85 -8.56
C GLU A 176 14.30 4.43 -7.30
N TYR A 177 13.69 4.54 -6.14
CA TYR A 177 14.23 3.95 -4.92
C TYR A 177 13.16 3.09 -4.24
N VAL A 178 13.61 2.12 -3.50
CA VAL A 178 12.77 1.28 -2.65
C VAL A 178 13.39 1.17 -1.26
N PHE A 179 12.55 0.99 -0.26
CA PHE A 179 13.01 0.69 1.09
C PHE A 179 13.04 -0.83 1.29
N VAL A 180 14.20 -1.33 1.69
CA VAL A 180 14.48 -2.76 1.86
C VAL A 180 14.99 -3.02 3.25
N LYS A 181 14.54 -4.10 3.91
CA LYS A 181 15.06 -4.51 5.21
C LYS A 181 16.55 -4.82 5.15
N LYS A 182 17.28 -4.41 6.18
CA LYS A 182 18.70 -4.73 6.41
C LYS A 182 18.85 -6.19 6.81
N THR A 183 18.75 -7.10 5.84
CA THR A 183 18.84 -8.54 6.08
C THR A 183 19.76 -9.21 5.07
N GLY A 184 20.62 -10.08 5.57
CA GLY A 184 21.51 -10.89 4.71
C GLY A 184 22.29 -10.05 3.72
N TYR A 185 22.12 -10.34 2.43
CA TYR A 185 22.84 -9.63 1.35
C TYR A 185 22.21 -8.26 0.99
N ASN A 186 20.98 -7.96 1.47
CA ASN A 186 20.36 -6.66 1.23
C ASN A 186 21.19 -5.52 1.83
N GLU A 187 21.74 -5.71 3.04
CA GLU A 187 22.56 -4.74 3.76
C GLU A 187 23.86 -4.36 3.01
N SER A 188 24.32 -5.22 2.12
CA SER A 188 25.56 -5.02 1.40
C SER A 188 25.38 -4.73 -0.10
N SER A 189 24.15 -4.44 -0.51
CA SER A 189 23.81 -4.11 -1.89
C SER A 189 23.94 -2.61 -2.16
N ASP A 190 24.48 -2.26 -3.34
CA ASP A 190 24.58 -0.88 -3.80
C ASP A 190 23.35 -0.45 -4.61
N ALA A 191 22.68 -1.42 -5.25
CA ALA A 191 21.48 -1.21 -6.04
C ALA A 191 20.62 -2.48 -6.12
N LEU A 192 19.38 -2.29 -6.48
CA LEU A 192 18.48 -3.34 -6.93
C LEU A 192 18.29 -3.24 -8.45
N ILE A 193 18.21 -4.41 -9.08
CA ILE A 193 17.95 -4.50 -10.52
C ILE A 193 16.79 -5.47 -10.74
N ARG A 194 15.87 -5.10 -11.63
CA ARG A 194 14.79 -5.97 -12.06
C ARG A 194 15.27 -6.91 -13.15
N VAL A 195 15.12 -8.21 -12.92
CA VAL A 195 15.43 -9.24 -13.92
C VAL A 195 14.46 -9.12 -15.09
N SER A 196 14.99 -9.15 -16.29
CA SER A 196 14.20 -9.19 -17.54
C SER A 196 14.50 -10.45 -18.33
N GLY A 197 13.45 -11.18 -18.68
CA GLY A 197 13.51 -12.41 -19.47
C GLY A 197 13.85 -13.66 -18.66
N ALA A 198 13.85 -14.80 -19.35
CA ALA A 198 13.90 -16.14 -18.75
C ALA A 198 15.29 -16.81 -18.80
N SER A 199 16.34 -16.08 -19.20
CA SER A 199 17.68 -16.67 -19.42
C SER A 199 18.36 -17.15 -18.14
N MET A 200 17.90 -16.67 -16.97
CA MET A 200 18.48 -17.01 -15.66
C MET A 200 17.57 -17.93 -14.83
N GLU A 201 16.52 -18.47 -15.45
CA GLU A 201 15.72 -19.51 -14.80
C GLU A 201 16.51 -20.83 -14.61
N PRO A 202 16.22 -21.57 -13.54
CA PRO A 202 15.19 -21.36 -12.51
C PRO A 202 15.64 -20.49 -11.32
N ALA A 203 16.86 -19.96 -11.33
CA ALA A 203 17.38 -19.19 -10.19
C ALA A 203 16.69 -17.82 -10.06
N PHE A 204 16.47 -17.14 -11.18
CA PHE A 204 15.79 -15.85 -11.24
C PHE A 204 14.78 -15.86 -12.38
N TYR A 205 13.57 -15.39 -12.06
CA TYR A 205 12.46 -15.27 -12.99
C TYR A 205 12.29 -13.83 -13.47
N ASP A 206 11.62 -13.67 -14.59
CA ASP A 206 11.24 -12.35 -15.09
C ASP A 206 10.47 -11.54 -14.03
N GLY A 207 10.88 -10.27 -13.83
CA GLY A 207 10.31 -9.38 -12.82
C GLY A 207 10.93 -9.49 -11.42
N ASP A 208 11.74 -10.50 -11.13
CA ASP A 208 12.44 -10.62 -9.84
C ASP A 208 13.36 -9.42 -9.59
N LEU A 209 13.45 -8.99 -8.32
CA LEU A 209 14.43 -8.00 -7.88
C LEU A 209 15.67 -8.71 -7.33
N VAL A 210 16.83 -8.32 -7.81
CA VAL A 210 18.11 -8.84 -7.34
C VAL A 210 18.96 -7.74 -6.73
N CYS A 211 19.64 -8.07 -5.62
CA CYS A 211 20.63 -7.23 -4.98
C CYS A 211 21.95 -7.29 -5.74
N VAL A 212 22.50 -6.14 -6.01
CA VAL A 212 23.74 -5.99 -6.78
C VAL A 212 24.76 -5.22 -5.96
N ARG A 213 25.99 -5.70 -5.98
CA ARG A 213 27.16 -4.96 -5.51
C ARG A 213 28.00 -4.55 -6.70
N TYR A 214 28.32 -3.28 -6.81
CA TYR A 214 29.19 -2.78 -7.86
C TYR A 214 30.64 -3.16 -7.55
N THR A 215 31.15 -4.12 -8.30
CA THR A 215 32.51 -4.62 -8.17
C THR A 215 32.95 -5.28 -9.47
N GLN A 216 34.26 -5.20 -9.74
CA GLN A 216 34.92 -5.97 -10.79
C GLN A 216 35.62 -7.23 -10.23
N ASP A 217 35.61 -7.36 -8.89
CA ASP A 217 36.20 -8.54 -8.23
C ASP A 217 35.16 -9.67 -8.23
N VAL A 218 35.19 -10.46 -9.29
CA VAL A 218 34.29 -11.58 -9.56
C VAL A 218 35.09 -12.85 -9.86
N THR A 219 34.51 -13.97 -9.49
CA THR A 219 35.10 -15.30 -9.65
C THR A 219 34.16 -16.22 -10.44
N ASP A 220 34.74 -17.30 -10.96
CA ASP A 220 33.96 -18.34 -11.65
C ASP A 220 32.84 -18.88 -10.74
N GLY A 221 31.64 -18.97 -11.30
CA GLY A 221 30.45 -19.35 -10.60
C GLY A 221 29.58 -18.17 -10.19
N ASP A 222 30.15 -16.97 -10.11
CA ASP A 222 29.40 -15.76 -9.76
C ASP A 222 28.33 -15.42 -10.81
N ILE A 223 27.21 -14.88 -10.35
CA ILE A 223 26.23 -14.28 -11.22
C ILE A 223 26.52 -12.79 -11.30
N VAL A 224 26.78 -12.33 -12.51
CA VAL A 224 27.27 -10.98 -12.78
C VAL A 224 26.32 -10.20 -13.66
N ILE A 225 26.37 -8.88 -13.50
CA ILE A 225 25.77 -7.94 -14.43
C ILE A 225 26.89 -7.42 -15.31
N CYS A 226 26.71 -7.56 -16.61
CA CYS A 226 27.64 -7.09 -17.60
C CYS A 226 26.99 -6.09 -18.53
N SER A 227 27.73 -5.05 -18.88
CA SER A 227 27.43 -4.16 -19.99
C SER A 227 27.98 -4.78 -21.28
N THR A 228 27.12 -4.86 -22.29
CA THR A 228 27.47 -5.38 -23.63
C THR A 228 27.02 -4.36 -24.68
N ALA A 229 27.40 -4.56 -25.93
CA ALA A 229 26.95 -3.72 -27.04
C ALA A 229 25.42 -3.70 -27.20
N ASP A 230 24.74 -4.77 -26.78
CA ASP A 230 23.28 -4.90 -26.85
C ASP A 230 22.55 -4.45 -25.54
N GLY A 231 23.29 -3.91 -24.57
CA GLY A 231 22.75 -3.48 -23.28
C GLY A 231 23.28 -4.28 -22.09
N ALA A 232 22.65 -4.12 -20.92
CA ALA A 232 23.05 -4.84 -19.72
C ALA A 232 22.40 -6.24 -19.68
N VAL A 233 23.20 -7.22 -19.27
CA VAL A 233 22.76 -8.62 -19.15
C VAL A 233 23.15 -9.21 -17.81
N ILE A 234 22.30 -10.11 -17.28
CA ILE A 234 22.61 -10.93 -16.10
C ILE A 234 22.98 -12.31 -16.58
N LYS A 235 24.18 -12.78 -16.23
CA LYS A 235 24.72 -14.07 -16.63
C LYS A 235 25.55 -14.69 -15.53
N GLN A 236 25.81 -16.00 -15.62
CA GLN A 236 26.80 -16.65 -14.80
C GLN A 236 28.18 -16.56 -15.48
N LEU A 237 29.18 -16.17 -14.70
CA LEU A 237 30.58 -16.17 -15.15
C LEU A 237 31.19 -17.55 -14.93
N MET A 238 31.78 -18.17 -15.97
CA MET A 238 32.49 -19.43 -15.91
C MET A 238 33.61 -19.43 -16.93
N ASN A 239 34.85 -19.73 -16.51
CA ASN A 239 36.03 -19.78 -17.39
C ASN A 239 36.16 -18.52 -18.28
N HIS A 240 35.97 -17.33 -17.69
CA HIS A 240 35.99 -16.04 -18.39
C HIS A 240 34.95 -15.90 -19.50
N ARG A 241 33.88 -16.70 -19.48
CA ARG A 241 32.73 -16.63 -20.42
C ARG A 241 31.42 -16.47 -19.67
N LEU A 242 30.45 -15.89 -20.34
CA LEU A 242 29.09 -15.67 -19.80
C LEU A 242 28.16 -16.80 -20.22
N TYR A 243 27.38 -17.32 -19.26
CA TYR A 243 26.43 -18.40 -19.49
C TYR A 243 25.04 -18.03 -18.97
N SER A 244 24.05 -18.42 -19.73
CA SER A 244 22.66 -18.48 -19.22
C SER A 244 22.48 -19.69 -18.32
N LEU A 245 21.75 -19.55 -17.19
CA LEU A 245 21.38 -20.71 -16.37
C LEU A 245 20.32 -21.55 -17.08
N ASN A 246 19.43 -20.91 -17.83
CA ASN A 246 18.44 -21.58 -18.64
C ASN A 246 19.09 -22.19 -19.90
N ARG A 247 19.23 -23.51 -19.88
CA ARG A 247 19.84 -24.24 -21.00
C ARG A 247 19.05 -24.17 -22.31
N ALA A 248 17.76 -23.86 -22.25
CA ALA A 248 16.91 -23.67 -23.42
C ALA A 248 17.17 -22.31 -24.10
N LEU A 249 17.79 -21.37 -23.39
CA LEU A 249 18.11 -20.02 -23.85
C LEU A 249 19.64 -19.76 -23.67
N PRO A 250 20.52 -20.48 -24.37
CA PRO A 250 21.96 -20.31 -24.20
C PRO A 250 22.36 -18.89 -24.58
N TYR A 251 23.31 -18.33 -23.83
CA TYR A 251 23.97 -17.09 -24.24
C TYR A 251 24.90 -17.47 -25.39
N GLY A 252 24.54 -17.02 -26.59
CA GLY A 252 25.28 -17.43 -27.80
C GLY A 252 26.77 -17.07 -27.76
N ASP A 253 27.58 -17.77 -28.55
CA ASP A 253 28.99 -17.42 -28.81
C ASP A 253 29.01 -16.04 -29.50
N LYS A 254 28.70 -14.98 -28.74
CA LYS A 254 28.97 -13.62 -29.16
C LYS A 254 30.50 -13.48 -29.15
N ASN A 255 31.01 -13.20 -30.34
CA ASN A 255 32.39 -13.25 -30.70
C ASN A 255 33.33 -12.50 -29.74
N GLU A 256 34.57 -12.87 -29.72
CA GLU A 256 35.69 -12.31 -28.97
C GLU A 256 35.90 -10.78 -29.12
N ASP A 257 35.12 -10.12 -30.02
CA ASP A 257 35.16 -8.68 -30.27
C ASP A 257 34.12 -7.87 -29.50
N ASP A 258 33.16 -8.50 -28.77
CA ASP A 258 32.19 -7.79 -27.96
C ASP A 258 32.87 -7.32 -26.66
N HIS A 259 33.01 -6.01 -26.51
CA HIS A 259 33.46 -5.38 -25.26
C HIS A 259 32.46 -5.67 -24.13
N VAL A 260 32.68 -6.75 -23.39
CA VAL A 260 31.92 -7.11 -22.20
C VAL A 260 32.59 -6.52 -20.98
N THR A 261 31.92 -5.65 -20.26
CA THR A 261 32.43 -5.08 -19.01
C THR A 261 31.57 -5.55 -17.84
N VAL A 262 32.20 -6.14 -16.83
CA VAL A 262 31.50 -6.48 -15.58
C VAL A 262 31.20 -5.19 -14.83
N VAL A 263 29.93 -4.99 -14.53
CA VAL A 263 29.39 -3.84 -13.77
C VAL A 263 29.30 -4.19 -12.30
N GLY A 264 28.80 -5.40 -11.99
CA GLY A 264 28.63 -5.81 -10.62
C GLY A 264 28.30 -7.29 -10.47
N LYS A 265 28.27 -7.72 -9.22
CA LYS A 265 27.94 -9.07 -8.78
C LYS A 265 26.56 -9.11 -8.20
N VAL A 266 25.75 -10.08 -8.59
CA VAL A 266 24.45 -10.37 -7.99
C VAL A 266 24.67 -11.12 -6.69
N LEU A 267 24.18 -10.56 -5.58
CA LEU A 267 24.30 -11.13 -4.25
C LEU A 267 23.17 -12.12 -3.96
N GLY A 268 21.99 -11.87 -4.49
CA GLY A 268 20.83 -12.73 -4.32
C GLY A 268 19.51 -12.03 -4.72
N LYS A 269 18.42 -12.76 -4.59
CA LYS A 269 17.07 -12.28 -4.86
C LYS A 269 16.46 -11.62 -3.62
N VAL A 270 15.81 -10.47 -3.78
CA VAL A 270 15.07 -9.81 -2.73
C VAL A 270 13.75 -10.55 -2.49
N SER A 271 13.46 -10.86 -1.24
CA SER A 271 12.14 -11.38 -0.89
C SER A 271 11.11 -10.24 -0.86
N VAL A 272 9.89 -10.51 -1.33
CA VAL A 272 8.78 -9.55 -1.21
C VAL A 272 8.55 -9.12 0.24
N ARG A 273 8.84 -9.98 1.22
CA ARG A 273 8.73 -9.71 2.66
C ARG A 273 9.78 -8.72 3.18
N ASP A 274 10.85 -8.52 2.41
CA ASP A 274 11.93 -7.59 2.76
C ASP A 274 11.69 -6.20 2.16
N LEU A 275 10.73 -6.05 1.28
CA LEU A 275 10.28 -4.75 0.79
C LEU A 275 9.36 -4.08 1.82
N ALA A 276 9.43 -2.76 1.92
CA ALA A 276 8.51 -2.00 2.77
C ALA A 276 7.07 -2.12 2.24
N ASN A 277 6.12 -2.23 3.17
CA ASN A 277 4.70 -2.20 2.85
C ASN A 277 4.28 -0.79 2.44
N GLU A 278 3.19 -0.68 1.67
CA GLU A 278 2.65 0.61 1.22
C GLU A 278 2.34 1.57 2.38
N GLU A 279 1.91 1.03 3.53
CA GLU A 279 1.63 1.82 4.75
C GLU A 279 2.87 2.35 5.45
N ASP A 280 4.03 1.68 5.29
CA ASP A 280 5.28 2.06 5.93
C ASP A 280 6.08 3.06 5.07
N ILE A 281 5.87 3.08 3.76
CA ILE A 281 6.60 3.96 2.83
C ILE A 281 6.53 5.45 3.22
N PRO A 282 5.33 6.03 3.50
CA PRO A 282 5.24 7.43 3.89
C PRO A 282 6.00 7.76 5.18
N VAL A 283 6.01 6.84 6.14
CA VAL A 283 6.76 6.99 7.40
C VAL A 283 8.26 6.92 7.13
N LEU A 284 8.71 5.94 6.34
CA LEU A 284 10.10 5.77 5.94
C LEU A 284 10.64 7.00 5.17
N GLU A 285 9.82 7.61 4.32
CA GLU A 285 10.21 8.86 3.63
C GLU A 285 10.45 10.02 4.60
N VAL A 286 9.77 10.03 5.73
CA VAL A 286 9.96 11.05 6.78
C VAL A 286 11.16 10.72 7.65
N VAL A 287 11.25 9.51 8.20
CA VAL A 287 12.35 9.13 9.10
C VAL A 287 13.70 9.03 8.37
N LYS A 288 13.69 8.69 7.09
CA LYS A 288 14.86 8.63 6.17
C LYS A 288 14.96 9.84 5.23
N ALA A 289 14.40 10.99 5.62
CA ALA A 289 14.34 12.17 4.76
C ALA A 289 15.72 12.65 4.27
N ALA A 290 16.77 12.44 5.06
CA ALA A 290 18.15 12.76 4.67
C ALA A 290 18.62 11.87 3.49
N ASP A 291 18.35 10.57 3.55
CA ASP A 291 18.73 9.59 2.52
C ASP A 291 17.92 9.83 1.24
N VAL A 292 16.62 10.07 1.37
CA VAL A 292 15.74 10.44 0.25
C VAL A 292 16.22 11.71 -0.44
N ARG A 293 16.61 12.71 0.33
CA ARG A 293 17.15 13.97 -0.22
C ARG A 293 18.48 13.75 -0.93
N ALA A 294 19.38 13.00 -0.32
CA ALA A 294 20.68 12.65 -0.91
C ALA A 294 20.51 11.88 -2.24
N PHE A 295 19.57 10.91 -2.25
CA PHE A 295 19.21 10.18 -3.47
C PHE A 295 18.71 11.14 -4.56
N LYS A 296 17.70 11.97 -4.25
CA LYS A 296 17.13 12.92 -5.22
C LYS A 296 18.17 13.90 -5.75
N GLN A 297 19.09 14.36 -4.89
CA GLN A 297 20.17 15.24 -5.29
C GLN A 297 21.18 14.53 -6.20
N LYS A 298 21.56 13.28 -5.88
CA LYS A 298 22.50 12.47 -6.69
C LYS A 298 21.99 12.29 -8.12
N TYR A 299 20.69 12.11 -8.30
CA TYR A 299 20.07 11.82 -9.59
C TYR A 299 19.34 13.03 -10.23
N GLY A 300 19.55 14.26 -9.70
CA GLY A 300 18.99 15.47 -10.30
C GLY A 300 17.48 15.58 -10.25
N LEU A 301 16.84 15.01 -9.23
CA LEU A 301 15.40 14.96 -9.03
C LEU A 301 14.87 16.05 -8.08
N LEU A 302 15.74 16.96 -7.64
CA LEU A 302 15.42 18.12 -6.79
C LEU A 302 15.35 19.39 -7.62
#